data_fd21f8be2909ed76ed02df74b3636b72
#
_entry.id   fd21f8be2909ed76ed02df74b3636b72
#
_cell.length_a   1.000
_cell.length_b   1.000
_cell.length_c   1.000
_cell.angle_alpha   90.00
_cell.angle_beta   90.00
_cell.angle_gamma   90.00
#
_symmetry.space_group_name_H-M   'P 1'
#
loop_
_entity.id
_entity.type
_entity.pdbx_description
1 polymer ?
#
loop_
_entity_poly.entity_id
_entity_poly.type
_entity_poly.pdbx_seq_one_letter_code
_entity_poly.pdbx_strand_id
1 'polypeptide(L)'
;MENSRREVLKLLGLSALGVSVRPVLNAYAAEGHGADPEVRRGEAVLKARQWAMVIDTRHLETVHDLEPLIEACHKGHNVPIFDNRNHEIKWIWETEYKHAFPQKHNSFLNESVEERPFLVLCNHCENPPCVRACPTQATFKRPSDGIVLMDFHRCIGCRFCMAACPFGARSFNFRDPRPGIAEVNKLFPTRMKGVVEKCNFCAERLAVGKMPYCVEASNGTIAFGTRSSADSFTQPDQPLRDCRKIPLTGGFWVVPQLTATNRI
;
A
#
# COMPACT_ATOMS: atom_id res chain seq x y z
N MET A 1 49.23 32.22 37.28
CA MET A 1 48.51 31.34 36.34
C MET A 1 48.56 31.98 34.96
N GLU A 2 49.58 31.62 34.16
CA GLU A 2 49.74 32.15 32.82
C GLU A 2 48.87 31.31 31.86
N ASN A 3 47.75 31.90 31.47
CA ASN A 3 46.96 31.30 30.38
C ASN A 3 47.73 31.43 29.07
N SER A 4 48.22 30.32 28.56
CA SER A 4 48.97 30.30 27.31
C SER A 4 48.13 30.95 26.20
N ARG A 5 48.81 31.88 25.43
CA ARG A 5 48.18 32.53 24.24
C ARG A 5 47.48 31.53 23.31
N ARG A 6 47.92 30.31 23.31
CA ARG A 6 47.36 29.22 22.52
C ARG A 6 45.99 28.75 23.03
N GLU A 7 45.76 28.75 24.34
CA GLU A 7 44.43 28.39 24.91
C GLU A 7 43.42 29.53 24.72
N VAL A 8 43.84 30.76 24.83
CA VAL A 8 42.97 31.92 24.53
C VAL A 8 42.53 31.93 23.06
N LEU A 9 43.44 31.62 22.13
CA LEU A 9 43.11 31.49 20.71
C LEU A 9 42.19 30.30 20.41
N LYS A 10 42.34 29.19 21.10
CA LYS A 10 41.42 28.05 20.98
C LYS A 10 40.01 28.41 21.50
N LEU A 11 39.90 29.06 22.61
CA LEU A 11 38.64 29.53 23.18
C LEU A 11 37.96 30.56 22.29
N LEU A 12 38.68 31.53 21.75
CA LEU A 12 38.18 32.52 20.82
C LEU A 12 37.74 31.89 19.47
N GLY A 13 38.53 30.94 18.96
CA GLY A 13 38.17 30.23 17.74
C GLY A 13 36.91 29.38 17.90
N LEU A 14 36.75 28.68 19.02
CA LEU A 14 35.56 27.89 19.34
C LEU A 14 34.33 28.77 19.57
N SER A 15 34.48 29.94 20.20
CA SER A 15 33.37 30.87 20.40
C SER A 15 32.92 31.53 19.09
N ALA A 16 33.89 31.89 18.22
CA ALA A 16 33.57 32.48 16.90
C ALA A 16 32.87 31.47 15.97
N LEU A 17 33.31 30.19 15.97
CA LEU A 17 32.63 29.12 15.25
C LEU A 17 31.24 28.84 15.84
N GLY A 18 31.10 28.82 17.16
CA GLY A 18 29.81 28.60 17.82
C GLY A 18 28.78 29.68 17.53
N VAL A 19 29.20 30.96 17.41
CA VAL A 19 28.33 32.07 17.09
C VAL A 19 27.96 32.11 15.60
N SER A 20 28.89 31.72 14.72
CA SER A 20 28.59 31.66 13.26
C SER A 20 27.78 30.45 12.83
N VAL A 21 27.84 29.35 13.56
CA VAL A 21 27.10 28.11 13.24
C VAL A 21 25.69 28.12 13.82
N ARG A 22 25.43 28.84 14.92
CA ARG A 22 24.09 28.92 15.53
C ARG A 22 22.97 29.35 14.57
N PRO A 23 23.10 30.42 13.76
CA PRO A 23 22.03 30.77 12.82
C PRO A 23 21.85 29.71 11.73
N VAL A 24 22.92 29.06 11.29
CA VAL A 24 22.83 27.98 10.30
C VAL A 24 22.17 26.74 10.90
N LEU A 25 22.54 26.33 12.11
CA LEU A 25 21.89 25.24 12.80
C LEU A 25 20.42 25.54 13.14
N ASN A 26 20.11 26.79 13.50
CA ASN A 26 18.73 27.20 13.73
C ASN A 26 17.91 27.26 12.42
N ALA A 27 18.51 27.63 11.29
CA ALA A 27 17.87 27.56 9.98
C ALA A 27 17.58 26.10 9.59
N TYR A 28 18.55 25.19 9.73
CA TYR A 28 18.33 23.76 9.52
C TYR A 28 17.33 23.14 10.50
N ALA A 29 17.33 23.54 11.76
CA ALA A 29 16.36 23.09 12.75
C ALA A 29 14.95 23.67 12.49
N ALA A 30 14.86 24.88 11.96
CA ALA A 30 13.59 25.49 11.57
C ALA A 30 13.00 24.87 10.29
N GLU A 31 13.87 24.43 9.35
CA GLU A 31 13.41 23.67 8.17
C GLU A 31 13.01 22.23 8.51
N GLY A 32 13.52 21.65 9.60
CA GLY A 32 13.20 20.30 10.06
C GLY A 32 11.89 20.14 10.81
N HIS A 33 11.28 21.26 11.23
CA HIS A 33 9.98 21.30 11.92
C HIS A 33 9.06 22.35 11.30
N GLY A 34 9.07 22.46 9.99
CA GLY A 34 7.91 23.00 9.31
C GLY A 34 6.72 22.16 9.76
N ALA A 35 5.78 22.73 10.52
CA ALA A 35 4.50 22.09 10.77
C ALA A 35 4.06 21.51 9.44
N ASP A 36 3.81 20.21 9.41
CA ASP A 36 3.23 19.56 8.22
C ASP A 36 2.15 20.51 7.74
N PRO A 37 2.18 20.94 6.46
CA PRO A 37 1.18 21.85 5.97
C PRO A 37 -0.15 21.25 6.38
N GLU A 38 -0.90 21.96 7.22
CA GLU A 38 -2.18 21.48 7.71
C GLU A 38 -3.04 21.31 6.47
N VAL A 39 -2.94 20.12 5.87
CA VAL A 39 -3.73 19.74 4.72
C VAL A 39 -5.16 19.80 5.22
N ARG A 40 -5.85 20.89 4.90
CA ARG A 40 -7.27 21.08 5.22
C ARG A 40 -7.99 19.88 4.65
N ARG A 41 -8.31 18.96 5.54
CA ARG A 41 -9.08 17.77 5.19
C ARG A 41 -10.44 18.27 4.77
N GLY A 42 -10.82 18.04 3.51
CA GLY A 42 -12.17 18.34 3.06
C GLY A 42 -13.18 17.66 3.97
N GLU A 43 -14.34 18.25 4.17
CA GLU A 43 -15.42 17.68 5.01
C GLU A 43 -15.85 16.28 4.53
N ALA A 44 -15.68 16.01 3.23
CA ALA A 44 -16.02 14.75 2.59
C ALA A 44 -15.00 13.61 2.82
N VAL A 45 -13.85 13.85 3.48
CA VAL A 45 -12.82 12.81 3.68
C VAL A 45 -13.37 11.64 4.49
N LEU A 46 -13.29 10.44 3.92
CA LEU A 46 -13.58 9.22 4.66
C LEU A 46 -12.47 8.96 5.68
N LYS A 47 -12.85 8.72 6.92
CA LYS A 47 -11.92 8.53 8.04
C LYS A 47 -12.03 7.12 8.57
N ALA A 48 -10.89 6.47 8.72
CA ALA A 48 -10.76 5.21 9.43
C ALA A 48 -9.43 5.20 10.18
N ARG A 49 -9.39 4.53 11.30
CA ARG A 49 -8.13 4.23 11.98
C ARG A 49 -7.37 3.11 11.27
N GLN A 50 -8.12 2.22 10.62
CA GLN A 50 -7.62 1.12 9.82
C GLN A 50 -8.71 0.70 8.84
N TRP A 51 -8.37 0.58 7.56
CA TRP A 51 -9.28 0.15 6.52
C TRP A 51 -9.30 -1.38 6.39
N ALA A 52 -10.43 -1.91 5.96
CA ALA A 52 -10.59 -3.31 5.60
C ALA A 52 -11.41 -3.45 4.31
N MET A 53 -11.14 -4.51 3.57
CA MET A 53 -11.90 -4.90 2.39
C MET A 53 -12.31 -6.35 2.55
N VAL A 54 -13.58 -6.64 2.34
CA VAL A 54 -14.14 -7.99 2.39
C VAL A 54 -14.62 -8.34 0.99
N ILE A 55 -14.12 -9.43 0.44
CA ILE A 55 -14.46 -9.94 -0.90
C ILE A 55 -15.31 -11.20 -0.74
N ASP A 56 -16.53 -11.16 -1.25
CA ASP A 56 -17.41 -12.31 -1.27
C ASP A 56 -17.08 -13.18 -2.50
N THR A 57 -16.35 -14.27 -2.29
CA THR A 57 -15.92 -15.15 -3.35
C THR A 57 -17.04 -16.08 -3.88
N ARG A 58 -18.21 -16.11 -3.23
CA ARG A 58 -19.35 -16.91 -3.71
C ARG A 58 -19.94 -16.38 -5.02
N HIS A 59 -19.77 -15.10 -5.28
CA HIS A 59 -20.26 -14.41 -6.48
C HIS A 59 -19.13 -14.09 -7.48
N LEU A 60 -17.92 -14.59 -7.24
CA LEU A 60 -16.75 -14.38 -8.07
C LEU A 60 -16.13 -15.76 -8.41
N GLU A 61 -16.87 -16.52 -9.21
CA GLU A 61 -16.55 -17.94 -9.49
C GLU A 61 -15.68 -18.10 -10.73
N THR A 62 -15.75 -17.15 -11.65
CA THR A 62 -15.04 -17.19 -12.92
C THR A 62 -14.11 -16.00 -13.08
N VAL A 63 -13.12 -16.13 -13.95
CA VAL A 63 -12.22 -15.02 -14.36
C VAL A 63 -13.01 -13.83 -14.88
N HIS A 64 -14.10 -14.10 -15.63
CA HIS A 64 -14.96 -13.07 -16.21
C HIS A 64 -15.66 -12.20 -15.15
N ASP A 65 -15.96 -12.75 -13.97
CA ASP A 65 -16.55 -11.99 -12.87
C ASP A 65 -15.53 -11.00 -12.25
N LEU A 66 -14.23 -11.29 -12.40
CA LEU A 66 -13.14 -10.47 -11.85
C LEU A 66 -12.68 -9.38 -12.82
N GLU A 67 -12.84 -9.57 -14.13
CA GLU A 67 -12.39 -8.63 -15.16
C GLU A 67 -12.92 -7.20 -14.95
N PRO A 68 -14.21 -6.93 -14.67
CA PRO A 68 -14.71 -5.58 -14.47
C PRO A 68 -14.06 -4.87 -13.28
N LEU A 69 -13.70 -5.62 -12.24
CA LEU A 69 -13.07 -5.11 -11.03
C LEU A 69 -11.63 -4.70 -11.30
N ILE A 70 -10.91 -5.54 -12.05
CA ILE A 70 -9.53 -5.31 -12.48
C ILE A 70 -9.49 -4.12 -13.43
N GLU A 71 -10.37 -4.10 -14.43
CA GLU A 71 -10.45 -3.04 -15.42
C GLU A 71 -10.76 -1.68 -14.79
N ALA A 72 -11.71 -1.59 -13.86
CA ALA A 72 -12.04 -0.37 -13.15
C ALA A 72 -10.85 0.18 -12.36
N CYS A 73 -10.09 -0.69 -11.69
CA CYS A 73 -8.87 -0.31 -10.99
C CYS A 73 -7.80 0.17 -11.97
N HIS A 74 -7.55 -0.58 -13.03
CA HIS A 74 -6.49 -0.29 -14.00
C HIS A 74 -6.76 1.01 -14.76
N LYS A 75 -7.98 1.24 -15.24
CA LYS A 75 -8.38 2.50 -15.88
C LYS A 75 -8.27 3.67 -14.91
N GLY A 76 -8.75 3.50 -13.67
CA GLY A 76 -8.71 4.54 -12.64
C GLY A 76 -7.29 5.00 -12.30
N HIS A 77 -6.33 4.10 -12.29
CA HIS A 77 -4.94 4.35 -11.85
C HIS A 77 -3.92 4.38 -12.99
N ASN A 78 -4.36 4.43 -14.24
CA ASN A 78 -3.43 4.43 -15.39
C ASN A 78 -2.46 3.23 -15.36
N VAL A 79 -2.95 2.03 -15.02
CA VAL A 79 -2.13 0.82 -15.01
C VAL A 79 -1.95 0.35 -16.45
N PRO A 80 -0.70 0.17 -16.91
CA PRO A 80 -0.43 -0.24 -18.29
C PRO A 80 -0.80 -1.70 -18.52
N ILE A 81 -1.21 -2.01 -19.73
CA ILE A 81 -1.44 -3.37 -20.21
C ILE A 81 -0.35 -3.68 -21.24
N PHE A 82 0.36 -4.80 -21.06
CA PHE A 82 1.40 -5.27 -21.97
C PHE A 82 1.15 -6.73 -22.32
N ASP A 83 1.34 -7.09 -23.57
CA ASP A 83 1.23 -8.49 -24.04
C ASP A 83 2.29 -9.40 -23.40
N ASN A 84 3.45 -8.84 -23.06
CA ASN A 84 4.51 -9.59 -22.42
C ASN A 84 4.31 -9.67 -20.90
N ARG A 85 3.99 -10.85 -20.41
CA ARG A 85 3.77 -11.14 -18.99
C ARG A 85 4.93 -10.72 -18.07
N ASN A 86 6.17 -10.68 -18.57
CA ASN A 86 7.32 -10.22 -17.78
C ASN A 86 7.28 -8.71 -17.49
N HIS A 87 6.44 -7.97 -18.20
CA HIS A 87 6.25 -6.52 -18.02
C HIS A 87 4.91 -6.18 -17.36
N GLU A 88 4.15 -7.19 -16.96
CA GLU A 88 2.86 -7.02 -16.32
C GLU A 88 2.97 -6.18 -15.04
N ILE A 89 2.08 -5.19 -14.92
CA ILE A 89 1.96 -4.35 -13.73
C ILE A 89 0.68 -4.72 -12.97
N LYS A 90 0.86 -5.24 -11.76
CA LYS A 90 -0.21 -5.76 -10.91
C LYS A 90 -0.56 -4.75 -9.82
N TRP A 91 -1.78 -4.24 -9.89
CA TRP A 91 -2.39 -3.48 -8.79
C TRP A 91 -3.43 -4.34 -8.06
N ILE A 92 -4.32 -4.91 -8.83
CA ILE A 92 -5.29 -5.91 -8.47
C ILE A 92 -5.28 -6.93 -9.60
N TRP A 93 -5.27 -8.21 -9.28
CA TRP A 93 -5.16 -9.28 -10.28
C TRP A 93 -5.83 -10.54 -9.80
N GLU A 94 -6.06 -11.46 -10.70
CA GLU A 94 -6.54 -12.79 -10.42
C GLU A 94 -5.39 -13.78 -10.18
N THR A 95 -5.65 -14.82 -9.38
CA THR A 95 -4.71 -15.92 -9.21
C THR A 95 -5.43 -17.16 -8.67
N GLU A 96 -4.81 -18.33 -8.82
CA GLU A 96 -5.30 -19.58 -8.26
C GLU A 96 -5.13 -19.62 -6.73
N TYR A 97 -5.94 -20.46 -6.06
CA TYR A 97 -5.90 -20.63 -4.61
C TYR A 97 -4.50 -20.88 -4.06
N LYS A 98 -3.74 -21.80 -4.69
CA LYS A 98 -2.39 -22.16 -4.23
C LYS A 98 -1.40 -21.02 -4.22
N HIS A 99 -1.58 -20.03 -5.11
CA HIS A 99 -0.75 -18.82 -5.17
C HIS A 99 -1.28 -17.72 -4.25
N ALA A 100 -2.60 -17.64 -4.07
CA ALA A 100 -3.21 -16.70 -3.15
C ALA A 100 -2.90 -17.05 -1.68
N PHE A 101 -2.89 -18.37 -1.36
CA PHE A 101 -2.79 -18.89 0.00
C PHE A 101 -1.75 -20.01 0.14
N PRO A 102 -0.46 -19.77 -0.15
CA PRO A 102 0.54 -20.84 -0.22
C PRO A 102 0.73 -21.60 1.11
N GLN A 103 0.41 -20.97 2.24
CA GLN A 103 0.54 -21.57 3.57
C GLN A 103 -0.70 -22.34 4.03
N LYS A 104 -1.80 -22.33 3.25
CA LYS A 104 -3.08 -22.94 3.61
C LYS A 104 -3.50 -24.08 2.67
N HIS A 105 -2.66 -24.42 1.72
CA HIS A 105 -2.88 -25.57 0.87
C HIS A 105 -2.79 -26.85 1.70
N ASN A 106 -3.82 -27.70 1.61
CA ASN A 106 -3.87 -28.99 2.29
C ASN A 106 -4.72 -29.97 1.47
N SER A 107 -4.54 -31.28 1.72
CA SER A 107 -5.21 -32.36 1.00
C SER A 107 -6.71 -32.51 1.27
N PHE A 108 -7.26 -31.72 2.19
CA PHE A 108 -8.69 -31.71 2.53
C PHE A 108 -9.42 -30.50 1.94
N LEU A 109 -8.75 -29.74 1.09
CA LEU A 109 -9.37 -28.61 0.43
C LEU A 109 -10.41 -29.12 -0.59
N ASN A 110 -11.58 -28.46 -0.60
CA ASN A 110 -12.61 -28.79 -1.59
C ASN A 110 -12.12 -28.34 -2.98
N GLU A 111 -12.22 -29.23 -3.96
CA GLU A 111 -11.84 -28.99 -5.36
C GLU A 111 -12.46 -27.70 -5.92
N SER A 112 -13.75 -27.44 -5.62
CA SER A 112 -14.44 -26.22 -6.04
C SER A 112 -13.82 -24.92 -5.48
N VAL A 113 -13.07 -24.98 -4.39
CA VAL A 113 -12.32 -23.84 -3.82
C VAL A 113 -10.94 -23.75 -4.44
N GLU A 114 -10.31 -24.90 -4.73
CA GLU A 114 -8.97 -24.94 -5.30
C GLU A 114 -8.94 -24.41 -6.74
N GLU A 115 -9.95 -24.76 -7.54
CA GLU A 115 -10.08 -24.36 -8.95
C GLU A 115 -10.60 -22.92 -9.15
N ARG A 116 -11.18 -22.33 -8.12
CA ARG A 116 -11.74 -20.98 -8.22
C ARG A 116 -10.67 -19.90 -8.36
N PRO A 117 -10.86 -18.90 -9.23
CA PRO A 117 -9.99 -17.73 -9.27
C PRO A 117 -10.21 -16.83 -8.05
N PHE A 118 -9.14 -16.27 -7.55
CA PHE A 118 -9.16 -15.31 -6.43
C PHE A 118 -8.67 -13.95 -6.86
N LEU A 119 -9.43 -12.92 -6.50
CA LEU A 119 -9.02 -11.55 -6.65
C LEU A 119 -8.03 -11.19 -5.54
N VAL A 120 -6.83 -10.79 -5.90
CA VAL A 120 -5.77 -10.44 -4.94
C VAL A 120 -5.22 -9.04 -5.19
N LEU A 121 -4.77 -8.40 -4.12
CA LEU A 121 -4.23 -7.05 -4.13
C LEU A 121 -3.23 -6.87 -2.99
N CYS A 122 -2.66 -5.67 -2.84
CA CYS A 122 -1.79 -5.38 -1.71
C CYS A 122 -2.56 -5.45 -0.38
N ASN A 123 -2.06 -6.23 0.58
CA ASN A 123 -2.69 -6.41 1.90
C ASN A 123 -2.51 -5.22 2.85
N HIS A 124 -1.81 -4.16 2.46
CA HIS A 124 -1.52 -2.99 3.33
C HIS A 124 -1.15 -3.39 4.75
N CYS A 125 -0.18 -4.29 4.89
CA CYS A 125 0.22 -4.98 6.13
C CYS A 125 0.37 -4.04 7.33
N GLU A 126 0.05 -4.54 8.53
CA GLU A 126 0.26 -3.78 9.78
C GLU A 126 1.74 -3.50 10.03
N ASN A 127 2.60 -4.52 9.82
CA ASN A 127 4.05 -4.41 9.89
C ASN A 127 4.67 -4.70 8.51
N PRO A 128 4.62 -3.74 7.57
CA PRO A 128 4.95 -4.00 6.17
C PRO A 128 6.47 -4.22 5.99
N PRO A 129 6.91 -5.42 5.59
CA PRO A 129 8.33 -5.70 5.36
C PRO A 129 8.88 -4.85 4.20
N CYS A 130 8.05 -4.55 3.23
CA CYS A 130 8.40 -3.71 2.10
C CYS A 130 8.73 -2.26 2.47
N VAL A 131 8.14 -1.72 3.54
CA VAL A 131 8.48 -0.39 4.08
C VAL A 131 9.85 -0.43 4.73
N ARG A 132 10.12 -1.47 5.53
CA ARG A 132 11.42 -1.63 6.20
C ARG A 132 12.58 -1.86 5.22
N ALA A 133 12.30 -2.54 4.11
CA ALA A 133 13.30 -2.83 3.09
C ALA A 133 13.62 -1.64 2.15
N CYS A 134 12.87 -0.54 2.23
CA CYS A 134 13.04 0.58 1.32
C CYS A 134 14.13 1.55 1.80
N PRO A 135 15.29 1.66 1.11
CA PRO A 135 16.40 2.50 1.56
C PRO A 135 16.08 4.00 1.45
N THR A 136 15.22 4.40 0.51
CA THR A 136 14.86 5.80 0.26
C THR A 136 13.56 6.21 0.94
N GLN A 137 12.92 5.29 1.70
CA GLN A 137 11.60 5.49 2.29
C GLN A 137 10.53 5.90 1.27
N ALA A 138 10.73 5.56 -0.01
CA ALA A 138 9.75 5.79 -1.06
C ALA A 138 8.45 5.02 -0.81
N THR A 139 8.53 3.86 -0.16
CA THR A 139 7.34 3.16 0.32
C THR A 139 7.22 3.37 1.83
N PHE A 140 6.04 3.80 2.26
CA PHE A 140 5.79 4.18 3.66
C PHE A 140 4.37 3.79 4.08
N LYS A 141 4.17 3.64 5.38
CA LYS A 141 2.84 3.42 5.98
C LYS A 141 2.31 4.75 6.51
N ARG A 142 1.15 5.16 6.04
CA ARG A 142 0.49 6.39 6.50
C ARG A 142 -0.01 6.22 7.94
N PRO A 143 0.42 7.08 8.90
CA PRO A 143 0.06 6.89 10.31
C PRO A 143 -1.43 7.07 10.59
N SER A 144 -2.13 7.89 9.81
CA SER A 144 -3.53 8.26 10.07
C SER A 144 -4.52 7.11 9.87
N ASP A 145 -4.23 6.17 8.95
CA ASP A 145 -5.17 5.12 8.56
C ASP A 145 -4.50 3.79 8.17
N GLY A 146 -3.18 3.71 8.30
CA GLY A 146 -2.43 2.50 8.08
C GLY A 146 -2.24 2.10 6.61
N ILE A 147 -2.66 2.90 5.64
CA ILE A 147 -2.45 2.60 4.22
C ILE A 147 -0.95 2.63 3.90
N VAL A 148 -0.48 1.59 3.23
CA VAL A 148 0.89 1.55 2.71
C VAL A 148 0.91 2.19 1.33
N LEU A 149 1.63 3.29 1.19
CA LEU A 149 1.72 4.09 -0.02
C LEU A 149 3.10 3.99 -0.68
N MET A 150 3.19 4.55 -1.87
CA MET A 150 4.42 4.64 -2.66
C MET A 150 4.59 6.06 -3.19
N ASP A 151 5.74 6.66 -2.89
CA ASP A 151 6.19 7.90 -3.51
C ASP A 151 7.07 7.55 -4.73
N PHE A 152 6.54 7.77 -5.92
CA PHE A 152 7.22 7.43 -7.17
C PHE A 152 8.44 8.32 -7.44
N HIS A 153 8.50 9.53 -6.87
CA HIS A 153 9.64 10.44 -7.04
C HIS A 153 10.85 10.03 -6.19
N ARG A 154 10.61 9.43 -5.02
CA ARG A 154 11.68 8.90 -4.17
C ARG A 154 12.14 7.50 -4.57
N CYS A 155 11.39 6.82 -5.42
CA CYS A 155 11.70 5.46 -5.82
C CYS A 155 12.92 5.42 -6.74
N ILE A 156 13.98 4.73 -6.32
CA ILE A 156 15.20 4.52 -7.12
C ILE A 156 15.20 3.19 -7.88
N GLY A 157 14.11 2.43 -7.84
CA GLY A 157 13.98 1.17 -8.58
C GLY A 157 14.84 0.01 -8.07
N CYS A 158 15.34 0.06 -6.84
CA CYS A 158 16.19 -1.01 -6.28
C CYS A 158 15.48 -2.37 -6.11
N ARG A 159 14.15 -2.41 -6.13
CA ARG A 159 13.27 -3.59 -6.04
C ARG A 159 13.34 -4.38 -4.73
N PHE A 160 14.05 -3.90 -3.70
CA PHE A 160 14.10 -4.57 -2.39
C PHE A 160 12.70 -4.77 -1.79
N CYS A 161 11.79 -3.82 -1.99
CA CYS A 161 10.41 -3.94 -1.55
C CYS A 161 9.62 -5.04 -2.28
N MET A 162 10.01 -5.42 -3.52
CA MET A 162 9.43 -6.56 -4.25
C MET A 162 9.91 -7.86 -3.63
N ALA A 163 11.21 -8.01 -3.40
CA ALA A 163 11.80 -9.19 -2.77
C ALA A 163 11.28 -9.40 -1.33
N ALA A 164 11.02 -8.30 -0.61
CA ALA A 164 10.49 -8.36 0.76
C ALA A 164 8.99 -8.62 0.85
N CYS A 165 8.23 -8.52 -0.25
CA CYS A 165 6.78 -8.72 -0.24
C CYS A 165 6.42 -10.22 -0.36
N PRO A 166 5.87 -10.87 0.69
CA PRO A 166 5.55 -12.30 0.62
C PRO A 166 4.33 -12.60 -0.27
N PHE A 167 3.58 -11.56 -0.68
CA PHE A 167 2.35 -11.69 -1.47
C PHE A 167 2.54 -11.37 -2.96
N GLY A 168 3.75 -11.03 -3.40
CA GLY A 168 4.00 -10.63 -4.79
C GLY A 168 3.24 -9.37 -5.25
N ALA A 169 2.71 -8.57 -4.32
CA ALA A 169 1.84 -7.43 -4.60
C ALA A 169 2.59 -6.16 -5.05
N ARG A 170 3.72 -6.32 -5.73
CA ARG A 170 4.54 -5.22 -6.23
C ARG A 170 5.09 -5.55 -7.60
N SER A 171 4.92 -4.63 -8.53
CA SER A 171 5.40 -4.75 -9.91
C SER A 171 6.36 -3.63 -10.24
N PHE A 172 7.26 -3.85 -11.19
CA PHE A 172 8.29 -2.90 -11.57
C PHE A 172 8.17 -2.49 -13.02
N ASN A 173 8.23 -1.21 -13.29
CA ASN A 173 8.21 -0.65 -14.63
C ASN A 173 9.57 -0.81 -15.33
N PHE A 174 9.80 -1.97 -15.97
CA PHE A 174 10.99 -2.21 -16.80
C PHE A 174 11.01 -1.36 -18.05
N ARG A 175 9.85 -0.91 -18.50
CA ARG A 175 9.64 -0.03 -19.67
C ARG A 175 8.89 1.23 -19.25
N ASP A 176 8.80 2.20 -20.15
CA ASP A 176 7.86 3.31 -19.98
C ASP A 176 6.43 2.75 -20.00
N PRO A 177 5.65 2.96 -18.93
CA PRO A 177 4.29 2.44 -18.86
C PRO A 177 3.29 3.16 -19.75
N ARG A 178 3.56 4.42 -20.13
CA ARG A 178 2.62 5.27 -20.86
C ARG A 178 2.11 4.69 -22.18
N PRO A 179 2.95 4.05 -23.02
CA PRO A 179 2.45 3.42 -24.26
C PRO A 179 1.48 2.26 -24.03
N GLY A 180 1.49 1.64 -22.84
CA GLY A 180 0.59 0.55 -22.48
C GLY A 180 -0.75 1.03 -21.88
N ILE A 181 -0.99 2.33 -21.79
CA ILE A 181 -2.22 2.93 -21.26
C ILE A 181 -3.08 3.37 -22.45
N ALA A 182 -4.20 2.68 -22.66
CA ALA A 182 -5.09 2.97 -23.78
C ALA A 182 -5.77 4.34 -23.63
N GLU A 183 -6.24 4.66 -22.45
CA GLU A 183 -6.90 5.93 -22.12
C GLU A 183 -6.35 6.47 -20.80
N VAL A 184 -5.78 7.68 -20.83
CA VAL A 184 -5.16 8.29 -19.64
C VAL A 184 -6.21 8.98 -18.77
N ASN A 185 -6.38 8.51 -17.55
CA ASN A 185 -7.12 9.23 -16.52
C ASN A 185 -6.30 10.42 -16.02
N LYS A 186 -6.76 11.64 -16.33
CA LYS A 186 -6.09 12.90 -15.96
C LYS A 186 -6.11 13.17 -14.45
N LEU A 187 -6.97 12.50 -13.68
CA LEU A 187 -7.09 12.65 -12.23
C LEU A 187 -6.04 11.83 -11.45
N PHE A 188 -5.34 10.92 -12.12
CA PHE A 188 -4.30 10.12 -11.52
C PHE A 188 -3.00 10.19 -12.32
N PRO A 189 -1.83 10.38 -11.69
CA PRO A 189 -0.57 10.51 -12.41
C PRO A 189 -0.16 9.22 -13.13
N THR A 190 0.41 9.36 -14.31
CA THR A 190 1.15 8.26 -14.97
C THR A 190 2.51 8.10 -14.30
N ARG A 191 3.05 6.88 -14.33
CA ARG A 191 4.37 6.60 -13.78
C ARG A 191 5.43 6.66 -14.87
N MET A 192 6.67 6.58 -14.45
CA MET A 192 7.83 6.50 -15.32
C MET A 192 8.47 5.11 -15.25
N LYS A 193 9.32 4.82 -16.23
CA LYS A 193 10.23 3.66 -16.18
C LYS A 193 11.07 3.72 -14.89
N GLY A 194 11.32 2.56 -14.28
CA GLY A 194 12.25 2.43 -13.16
C GLY A 194 11.62 2.59 -11.76
N VAL A 195 10.29 2.67 -11.67
CA VAL A 195 9.59 2.73 -10.37
C VAL A 195 8.80 1.45 -10.10
N VAL A 196 8.59 1.16 -8.82
CA VAL A 196 7.74 0.05 -8.37
C VAL A 196 6.32 0.55 -8.17
N GLU A 197 5.34 -0.24 -8.59
CA GLU A 197 3.93 0.04 -8.43
C GLU A 197 3.23 -1.00 -7.55
N LYS A 198 2.09 -0.64 -7.01
CA LYS A 198 1.17 -1.51 -6.26
C LYS A 198 -0.16 -0.80 -6.01
N CYS A 199 -1.18 -1.55 -5.62
CA CYS A 199 -2.44 -1.00 -5.12
C CYS A 199 -2.19 0.01 -3.99
N ASN A 200 -2.78 1.19 -4.04
CA ASN A 200 -2.70 2.26 -3.04
C ASN A 200 -3.96 2.37 -2.17
N PHE A 201 -4.88 1.43 -2.30
CA PHE A 201 -6.19 1.41 -1.63
C PHE A 201 -7.06 2.61 -2.02
N CYS A 202 -6.86 3.14 -3.22
CA CYS A 202 -7.53 4.35 -3.75
C CYS A 202 -7.49 5.52 -2.76
N ALA A 203 -6.35 5.77 -2.14
CA ALA A 203 -6.18 6.78 -1.09
C ALA A 203 -6.61 8.19 -1.54
N GLU A 204 -6.44 8.50 -2.83
CA GLU A 204 -6.88 9.73 -3.46
C GLU A 204 -8.42 9.85 -3.51
N ARG A 205 -9.12 8.73 -3.73
CA ARG A 205 -10.58 8.70 -3.74
C ARG A 205 -11.15 8.80 -2.33
N LEU A 206 -10.56 8.10 -1.37
CA LEU A 206 -10.92 8.20 0.05
C LEU A 206 -10.78 9.63 0.56
N ALA A 207 -9.79 10.37 0.06
CA ALA A 207 -9.57 11.78 0.42
C ALA A 207 -10.69 12.71 -0.05
N VAL A 208 -11.48 12.30 -1.04
CA VAL A 208 -12.63 13.07 -1.55
C VAL A 208 -13.97 12.38 -1.26
N GLY A 209 -13.99 11.44 -0.31
CA GLY A 209 -15.22 10.77 0.14
C GLY A 209 -15.77 9.71 -0.81
N LYS A 210 -14.97 9.23 -1.78
CA LYS A 210 -15.40 8.21 -2.74
C LYS A 210 -14.86 6.83 -2.36
N MET A 211 -15.61 5.80 -2.70
CA MET A 211 -15.18 4.41 -2.54
C MET A 211 -14.09 4.03 -3.55
N PRO A 212 -13.28 3.00 -3.27
CA PRO A 212 -12.34 2.45 -4.24
C PRO A 212 -13.01 2.01 -5.54
N TYR A 213 -12.30 2.14 -6.68
CA TYR A 213 -12.84 1.78 -7.99
C TYR A 213 -13.35 0.33 -8.06
N CYS A 214 -12.57 -0.62 -7.53
CA CYS A 214 -12.97 -2.03 -7.51
C CYS A 214 -14.24 -2.28 -6.66
N VAL A 215 -14.42 -1.49 -5.60
CA VAL A 215 -15.64 -1.58 -4.75
C VAL A 215 -16.85 -1.07 -5.50
N GLU A 216 -16.76 0.08 -6.16
CA GLU A 216 -17.86 0.62 -6.97
C GLU A 216 -18.24 -0.31 -8.13
N ALA A 217 -17.25 -0.92 -8.78
CA ALA A 217 -17.47 -1.85 -9.89
C ALA A 217 -18.02 -3.22 -9.43
N SER A 218 -17.92 -3.54 -8.14
CA SER A 218 -18.25 -4.88 -7.63
C SER A 218 -19.73 -5.15 -7.45
N ASN A 219 -20.61 -4.15 -7.62
CA ASN A 219 -22.06 -4.28 -7.39
C ASN A 219 -22.41 -4.93 -6.04
N GLY A 220 -21.59 -4.66 -4.99
CA GLY A 220 -21.82 -5.15 -3.64
C GLY A 220 -21.11 -6.46 -3.29
N THR A 221 -20.40 -7.11 -4.22
CA THR A 221 -19.57 -8.30 -3.90
C THR A 221 -18.29 -7.95 -3.14
N ILE A 222 -17.87 -6.70 -3.14
CA ILE A 222 -16.77 -6.20 -2.32
C ILE A 222 -17.31 -5.16 -1.35
N ALA A 223 -17.20 -5.43 -0.05
CA ALA A 223 -17.47 -4.47 0.99
C ALA A 223 -16.17 -3.77 1.43
N PHE A 224 -16.24 -2.47 1.66
CA PHE A 224 -15.11 -1.65 2.09
C PHE A 224 -15.53 -0.75 3.25
N GLY A 225 -14.72 -0.72 4.30
CA GLY A 225 -15.05 0.07 5.47
C GLY A 225 -13.94 0.09 6.51
N THR A 226 -14.28 0.51 7.72
CA THR A 226 -13.36 0.43 8.85
C THR A 226 -13.18 -1.04 9.26
N ARG A 227 -12.04 -1.39 9.84
CA ARG A 227 -11.81 -2.76 10.33
C ARG A 227 -12.90 -3.21 11.31
N SER A 228 -13.38 -2.32 12.16
CA SER A 228 -14.48 -2.62 13.08
C SER A 228 -15.83 -2.85 12.38
N SER A 229 -16.08 -2.20 11.24
CA SER A 229 -17.29 -2.44 10.45
C SER A 229 -17.19 -3.69 9.57
N ALA A 230 -15.97 -4.06 9.14
CA ALA A 230 -15.75 -5.29 8.38
C ALA A 230 -16.18 -6.54 9.15
N ASP A 231 -16.05 -6.50 10.48
CA ASP A 231 -16.50 -7.59 11.35
C ASP A 231 -18.02 -7.84 11.27
N SER A 232 -18.81 -6.82 10.93
CA SER A 232 -20.26 -6.94 10.77
C SER A 232 -20.70 -7.49 9.41
N PHE A 233 -19.86 -7.40 8.37
CA PHE A 233 -20.18 -7.89 7.03
C PHE A 233 -19.99 -9.42 6.88
N THR A 234 -19.19 -10.02 7.73
CA THR A 234 -18.81 -11.43 7.59
C THR A 234 -19.70 -12.40 8.33
N GLN A 235 -20.38 -11.96 9.38
CA GLN A 235 -21.42 -12.76 10.10
C GLN A 235 -22.31 -11.84 10.94
N PRO A 236 -23.64 -11.87 10.75
CA PRO A 236 -24.56 -11.12 11.60
C PRO A 236 -24.55 -11.58 13.06
N ASP A 237 -24.13 -12.82 13.34
CA ASP A 237 -24.23 -13.45 14.67
C ASP A 237 -22.91 -13.77 15.36
N GLN A 238 -21.73 -13.50 14.72
CA GLN A 238 -20.44 -13.75 15.37
C GLN A 238 -19.43 -12.63 15.07
N PRO A 239 -18.97 -11.89 16.07
CA PRO A 239 -17.91 -10.93 15.90
C PRO A 239 -16.59 -11.64 15.52
N LEU A 240 -15.94 -11.22 14.44
CA LEU A 240 -14.62 -11.66 14.05
C LEU A 240 -13.59 -11.28 15.12
N ARG A 241 -13.42 -12.12 16.12
CA ARG A 241 -12.45 -11.92 17.20
C ARG A 241 -11.01 -12.11 16.74
N ASP A 242 -10.79 -12.73 15.58
CA ASP A 242 -9.45 -12.92 15.02
C ASP A 242 -9.52 -13.17 13.51
N CYS A 243 -9.10 -12.18 12.70
CA CYS A 243 -8.99 -12.33 11.24
C CYS A 243 -8.09 -13.51 10.80
N ARG A 244 -7.41 -14.16 11.74
CA ARG A 244 -6.60 -15.36 11.53
C ARG A 244 -7.42 -16.65 11.49
N LYS A 245 -8.71 -16.60 11.80
CA LYS A 245 -9.57 -17.80 12.00
C LYS A 245 -10.81 -17.83 11.11
N ILE A 246 -10.81 -17.16 9.96
CA ILE A 246 -11.91 -17.32 9.02
C ILE A 246 -11.80 -18.75 8.46
N PRO A 247 -12.71 -19.65 8.81
CA PRO A 247 -12.75 -20.94 8.15
C PRO A 247 -13.11 -20.68 6.70
N LEU A 248 -12.34 -21.22 5.77
CA LEU A 248 -12.52 -21.10 4.32
C LEU A 248 -13.83 -21.72 3.80
N THR A 249 -14.64 -22.25 4.69
CA THR A 249 -15.99 -22.80 4.41
C THR A 249 -17.05 -21.73 4.17
N GLY A 250 -16.75 -20.43 4.41
CA GLY A 250 -17.74 -19.35 4.36
C GLY A 250 -17.76 -18.50 3.09
N GLY A 251 -16.87 -18.69 2.14
CA GLY A 251 -16.89 -17.95 0.86
C GLY A 251 -16.51 -16.46 0.95
N PHE A 252 -15.91 -16.00 2.04
CA PHE A 252 -15.46 -14.62 2.21
C PHE A 252 -13.95 -14.53 2.34
N TRP A 253 -13.36 -13.57 1.65
CA TRP A 253 -11.98 -13.17 1.89
C TRP A 253 -11.96 -11.76 2.48
N VAL A 254 -11.30 -11.62 3.61
CA VAL A 254 -10.96 -10.32 4.18
C VAL A 254 -9.52 -10.03 3.81
N VAL A 255 -9.26 -8.89 3.18
CA VAL A 255 -7.91 -8.32 3.03
C VAL A 255 -7.60 -7.61 4.35
N PRO A 256 -7.01 -8.28 5.34
CA PRO A 256 -6.64 -7.65 6.59
C PRO A 256 -5.36 -6.90 6.36
N GLN A 257 -5.15 -5.83 7.11
CA GLN A 257 -3.80 -5.34 7.37
C GLN A 257 -3.11 -6.38 8.28
N LEU A 258 -2.64 -7.48 7.68
CA LEU A 258 -2.07 -8.60 8.41
C LEU A 258 -0.86 -8.18 9.24
N THR A 259 -0.90 -8.52 10.52
CA THR A 259 0.30 -8.62 11.34
C THR A 259 1.19 -9.70 10.72
N ALA A 260 2.26 -9.30 10.08
CA ALA A 260 3.33 -10.22 9.73
C ALA A 260 4.10 -10.59 11.01
N THR A 261 3.44 -11.29 11.93
CA THR A 261 4.10 -12.08 12.96
C THR A 261 4.30 -13.46 12.37
N ASN A 262 5.19 -13.55 11.41
CA ASN A 262 5.81 -14.80 11.08
C ASN A 262 6.92 -15.04 12.08
N ARG A 263 6.70 -15.99 12.95
CA ARG A 263 7.80 -16.81 13.42
C ARG A 263 8.19 -17.70 12.24
N ILE A 264 9.41 -17.48 11.74
CA ILE A 264 10.19 -18.49 11.04
C ILE A 264 10.51 -19.57 12.05
#